data_c7ab4864b74f87630bfef6751502b1de
#
_entry.id   c7ab4864b74f87630bfef6751502b1de
#
_cell.length_a   1.000
_cell.length_b   1.000
_cell.length_c   1.000
_cell.angle_alpha   90.00
_cell.angle_beta   90.00
_cell.angle_gamma   90.00
#
_symmetry.space_group_name_H-M   'P 1'
#
loop_
_entity.id
_entity.type
_entity.pdbx_description
1 polymer ?
#
loop_
_entity_poly.entity_id
_entity_poly.type
_entity_poly.pdbx_seq_one_letter_code
_entity_poly.pdbx_strand_id
1 'polypeptide(L)'
;MKVLQLHCSEFSYKVTKETPVAEHPASPKEGEYENALVCFTCFEKRDVDREPEIIEAYVENIKTDTGRIGCSNVVLYPYAHLSHELGSPRRAKRFLGDLKEALEAEGLTVHKSPFGWYKAFGLTCKGHPLAEMYREY
;
A
#
# COMPACT_ATOMS: atom_id res chain seq x y z
N MET A 1 4.15 3.72 11.42
CA MET A 1 3.87 3.24 10.04
C MET A 1 5.15 3.24 9.23
N LYS A 2 5.39 2.20 8.47
CA LYS A 2 6.52 2.13 7.54
C LYS A 2 6.00 1.85 6.13
N VAL A 3 6.55 2.55 5.16
CA VAL A 3 6.11 2.45 3.76
C VAL A 3 7.33 2.43 2.84
N LEU A 4 7.41 1.39 2.01
CA LEU A 4 8.31 1.35 0.86
C LEU A 4 7.49 1.59 -0.40
N GLN A 5 7.79 2.66 -1.11
CA GLN A 5 7.14 3.05 -2.36
C GLN A 5 8.05 2.71 -3.53
N LEU A 6 7.52 1.97 -4.49
CA LEU A 6 8.22 1.63 -5.72
C LEU A 6 7.41 2.08 -6.93
N HIS A 7 7.99 2.92 -7.77
CA HIS A 7 7.39 3.28 -9.06
C HIS A 7 7.72 2.20 -10.09
N CYS A 8 6.72 1.40 -10.42
CA CYS A 8 6.86 0.23 -11.27
C CYS A 8 6.32 0.49 -12.67
N SER A 9 7.04 0.02 -13.69
CA SER A 9 6.50 -0.13 -15.04
C SER A 9 5.44 -1.23 -15.10
N GLU A 10 5.67 -2.32 -14.34
CA GLU A 10 4.77 -3.45 -14.20
C GLU A 10 4.77 -3.92 -12.75
N PHE A 11 3.59 -4.25 -12.24
CA PHE A 11 3.39 -4.90 -10.95
C PHE A 11 2.24 -5.90 -11.05
N SER A 12 2.44 -7.10 -10.52
CA SER A 12 1.38 -8.12 -10.46
C SER A 12 1.42 -8.87 -9.15
N TYR A 13 0.26 -9.35 -8.72
CA TYR A 13 0.16 -10.28 -7.60
C TYR A 13 -0.94 -11.32 -7.79
N LYS A 14 -0.81 -12.43 -7.10
CA LYS A 14 -1.82 -13.47 -6.99
C LYS A 14 -1.82 -14.06 -5.58
N VAL A 15 -3.01 -14.17 -4.95
CA VAL A 15 -3.13 -14.83 -3.64
C VAL A 15 -2.81 -16.32 -3.77
N THR A 16 -2.09 -16.85 -2.77
CA THR A 16 -1.67 -18.25 -2.74
C THR A 16 -2.23 -18.99 -1.53
N LYS A 17 -2.03 -18.47 -0.32
CA LYS A 17 -2.44 -19.10 0.92
C LYS A 17 -2.96 -18.07 1.91
N GLU A 18 -4.01 -18.41 2.65
CA GLU A 18 -4.54 -17.57 3.72
C GLU A 18 -3.70 -17.66 4.99
N THR A 19 -3.72 -16.58 5.77
CA THR A 19 -3.27 -16.56 7.16
C THR A 19 -4.48 -16.54 8.09
N PRO A 20 -4.31 -16.76 9.42
CA PRO A 20 -5.41 -16.65 10.37
C PRO A 20 -6.12 -15.27 10.40
N VAL A 21 -5.50 -14.23 9.84
CA VAL A 21 -6.04 -12.87 9.80
C VAL A 21 -6.49 -12.44 8.40
N ALA A 22 -6.63 -13.39 7.48
CA ALA A 22 -7.03 -13.11 6.11
C ALA A 22 -8.42 -12.49 6.03
N GLU A 23 -8.57 -11.47 5.17
CA GLU A 23 -9.88 -10.92 4.86
C GLU A 23 -10.63 -11.82 3.86
N HIS A 24 -11.95 -11.91 4.05
CA HIS A 24 -12.83 -12.71 3.20
C HIS A 24 -14.00 -11.88 2.68
N PRO A 25 -14.31 -12.01 1.37
CA PRO A 25 -13.52 -12.74 0.36
C PRO A 25 -12.18 -12.06 0.08
N ALA A 26 -11.18 -12.82 -0.43
CA ALA A 26 -10.00 -12.21 -1.04
C ALA A 26 -10.44 -11.51 -2.34
N SER A 27 -10.46 -10.20 -2.35
CA SER A 27 -10.92 -9.42 -3.50
C SER A 27 -10.05 -8.18 -3.73
N PRO A 28 -9.48 -8.04 -4.96
CA PRO A 28 -9.37 -9.08 -6.00
C PRO A 28 -8.31 -10.13 -5.64
N LYS A 29 -8.50 -11.36 -6.11
CA LYS A 29 -7.55 -12.47 -5.86
C LYS A 29 -6.22 -12.31 -6.58
N GLU A 30 -6.22 -11.56 -7.66
CA GLU A 30 -5.04 -11.23 -8.47
C GLU A 30 -5.19 -9.83 -9.05
N GLY A 31 -4.07 -9.19 -9.39
CA GLY A 31 -4.03 -7.89 -10.02
C GLY A 31 -2.81 -7.74 -10.89
N GLU A 32 -2.97 -7.01 -11.99
CA GLU A 32 -1.90 -6.62 -12.91
C GLU A 32 -2.03 -5.12 -13.17
N TYR A 33 -0.95 -4.39 -12.98
CA TYR A 33 -0.96 -2.94 -13.06
C TYR A 33 0.26 -2.45 -13.82
N GLU A 34 0.04 -1.54 -14.76
CA GLU A 34 1.10 -0.85 -15.48
C GLU A 34 1.27 0.57 -14.95
N ASN A 35 2.49 1.07 -14.99
CA ASN A 35 2.84 2.42 -14.54
C ASN A 35 2.18 2.78 -13.20
N ALA A 36 2.53 2.06 -12.15
CA ALA A 36 1.91 2.18 -10.84
C ALA A 36 2.92 2.54 -9.74
N LEU A 37 2.51 3.37 -8.80
CA LEU A 37 3.21 3.57 -7.53
C LEU A 37 2.72 2.51 -6.54
N VAL A 38 3.56 1.50 -6.29
CA VAL A 38 3.26 0.41 -5.36
C VAL A 38 3.73 0.80 -3.96
N CYS A 39 2.81 0.84 -3.01
CA CYS A 39 3.04 1.25 -1.63
C CYS A 39 2.98 0.02 -0.72
N PHE A 40 4.13 -0.60 -0.43
CA PHE A 40 4.26 -1.65 0.56
C PHE A 40 4.13 -1.05 1.95
N THR A 41 2.98 -1.27 2.58
CA THR A 41 2.55 -0.54 3.79
C THR A 41 2.47 -1.46 5.00
N CYS A 42 3.18 -1.10 6.06
CA CYS A 42 3.22 -1.80 7.33
C CYS A 42 2.63 -0.94 8.46
N PHE A 43 1.50 -1.36 9.02
CA PHE A 43 0.86 -0.74 10.19
C PHE A 43 1.51 -1.26 11.47
N GLU A 44 2.00 -0.36 12.32
CA GLU A 44 2.72 -0.66 13.54
C GLU A 44 1.88 -0.40 14.80
N LYS A 45 2.28 -0.93 15.95
CA LYS A 45 1.64 -0.68 17.25
C LYS A 45 1.57 0.81 17.60
N ARG A 46 2.62 1.57 17.27
CA ARG A 46 2.72 3.00 17.54
C ARG A 46 1.78 3.88 16.70
N ASP A 47 1.16 3.29 15.66
CA ASP A 47 0.23 4.01 14.78
C ASP A 47 -1.19 4.05 15.36
N VAL A 48 -1.44 3.22 16.37
CA VAL A 48 -2.72 3.15 17.08
C VAL A 48 -3.04 4.51 17.68
N ASP A 49 -4.27 4.97 17.45
CA ASP A 49 -4.81 6.27 17.84
C ASP A 49 -4.16 7.48 17.12
N ARG A 50 -3.32 7.24 16.12
CA ARG A 50 -2.74 8.25 15.23
C ARG A 50 -3.19 8.13 13.79
N GLU A 51 -4.15 7.22 13.51
CA GLU A 51 -4.56 6.90 12.14
C GLU A 51 -5.00 8.13 11.32
N PRO A 52 -5.80 9.08 11.84
CA PRO A 52 -6.20 10.26 11.07
C PRO A 52 -5.01 11.14 10.67
N GLU A 53 -4.09 11.40 11.59
CA GLU A 53 -2.86 12.17 11.35
C GLU A 53 -1.99 11.49 10.29
N ILE A 54 -1.82 10.16 10.40
CA ILE A 54 -1.02 9.39 9.46
C ILE A 54 -1.67 9.39 8.06
N ILE A 55 -2.99 9.24 7.96
CA ILE A 55 -3.70 9.29 6.68
C ILE A 55 -3.48 10.64 6.00
N GLU A 56 -3.63 11.74 6.72
CA GLU A 56 -3.41 13.09 6.19
C GLU A 56 -2.00 13.25 5.62
N ALA A 57 -0.98 12.89 6.40
CA ALA A 57 0.42 12.95 5.98
C ALA A 57 0.73 12.02 4.81
N TYR A 58 0.18 10.81 4.83
CA TYR A 58 0.35 9.82 3.77
C TYR A 58 -0.25 10.31 2.45
N VAL A 59 -1.49 10.81 2.49
CA VAL A 59 -2.20 11.36 1.31
C VAL A 59 -1.40 12.51 0.70
N GLU A 60 -0.94 13.47 1.49
CA GLU A 60 -0.16 14.61 1.02
C GLU A 60 1.16 14.17 0.34
N ASN A 61 1.84 13.19 0.93
CA ASN A 61 3.06 12.64 0.34
C ASN A 61 2.78 11.93 -0.99
N ILE A 62 1.73 11.10 -1.06
CA ILE A 62 1.37 10.40 -2.31
C ILE A 62 0.98 11.39 -3.41
N LYS A 63 0.21 12.43 -3.11
CA LYS A 63 -0.11 13.49 -4.07
C LYS A 63 1.14 14.15 -4.63
N THR A 64 2.06 14.52 -3.76
CA THR A 64 3.33 15.12 -4.16
C THR A 64 4.15 14.18 -5.02
N ASP A 65 4.30 12.91 -4.60
CA ASP A 65 5.12 11.94 -5.31
C ASP A 65 4.51 11.58 -6.67
N THR A 66 3.21 11.29 -6.73
CA THR A 66 2.50 10.96 -7.98
C THR A 66 2.54 12.12 -8.97
N GLY A 67 2.43 13.36 -8.50
CA GLY A 67 2.61 14.56 -9.33
C GLY A 67 4.01 14.68 -9.92
N ARG A 68 5.04 14.39 -9.14
CA ARG A 68 6.44 14.46 -9.59
C ARG A 68 6.80 13.36 -10.59
N ILE A 69 6.29 12.15 -10.40
CA ILE A 69 6.61 11.01 -11.27
C ILE A 69 5.65 10.86 -12.45
N GLY A 70 4.60 11.69 -12.52
CA GLY A 70 3.59 11.62 -13.60
C GLY A 70 2.78 10.33 -13.58
N CYS A 71 2.41 9.84 -12.39
CA CYS A 71 1.67 8.59 -12.20
C CYS A 71 0.43 8.85 -11.33
N SER A 72 -0.75 8.41 -11.76
CA SER A 72 -1.99 8.51 -10.98
C SER A 72 -2.50 7.17 -10.47
N ASN A 73 -1.80 6.08 -10.80
CA ASN A 73 -2.17 4.71 -10.45
C ASN A 73 -1.41 4.27 -9.19
N VAL A 74 -2.11 4.00 -8.11
CA VAL A 74 -1.54 3.65 -6.80
C VAL A 74 -2.00 2.26 -6.39
N VAL A 75 -1.08 1.43 -5.92
CA VAL A 75 -1.39 0.10 -5.37
C VAL A 75 -1.01 0.06 -3.90
N LEU A 76 -1.99 -0.04 -3.01
CA LEU A 76 -1.77 -0.28 -1.58
C LEU A 76 -1.58 -1.78 -1.34
N TYR A 77 -0.38 -2.13 -0.89
CA TYR A 77 0.00 -3.51 -0.65
C TYR A 77 0.34 -3.72 0.83
N PRO A 78 -0.52 -4.41 1.62
CA PRO A 78 -0.21 -4.75 3.01
C PRO A 78 1.07 -5.58 3.09
N TYR A 79 2.07 -5.09 3.83
CA TYR A 79 3.39 -5.70 3.87
C TYR A 79 4.00 -5.69 5.27
N ALA A 80 3.78 -6.77 6.02
CA ALA A 80 4.18 -6.87 7.42
C ALA A 80 5.71 -6.94 7.63
N HIS A 81 6.47 -7.27 6.60
CA HIS A 81 7.92 -7.52 6.73
C HIS A 81 8.78 -6.29 6.96
N LEU A 82 8.21 -5.07 6.91
CA LEU A 82 8.95 -3.83 7.17
C LEU A 82 9.14 -3.54 8.67
N SER A 83 8.45 -4.26 9.56
CA SER A 83 8.54 -4.03 11.01
C SER A 83 8.38 -5.31 11.82
N HIS A 84 9.01 -5.34 12.99
CA HIS A 84 8.78 -6.36 14.02
C HIS A 84 7.67 -5.97 15.02
N GLU A 85 7.25 -4.70 15.02
CA GLU A 85 6.27 -4.13 15.94
C GLU A 85 4.89 -3.96 15.27
N LEU A 86 4.31 -5.06 14.80
CA LEU A 86 3.04 -5.04 14.07
C LEU A 86 1.88 -4.59 14.95
N GLY A 87 1.05 -3.72 14.41
CA GLY A 87 -0.22 -3.32 15.01
C GLY A 87 -1.32 -4.36 14.85
N SER A 88 -2.49 -4.09 15.43
CA SER A 88 -3.65 -4.97 15.32
C SER A 88 -4.06 -5.20 13.85
N PRO A 89 -4.23 -6.45 13.40
CA PRO A 89 -4.67 -6.75 12.04
C PRO A 89 -6.02 -6.09 11.68
N ARG A 90 -6.94 -6.03 12.66
CA ARG A 90 -8.23 -5.37 12.47
C ARG A 90 -8.07 -3.88 12.19
N ARG A 91 -7.21 -3.18 12.95
CA ARG A 91 -6.94 -1.74 12.73
C ARG A 91 -6.18 -1.50 11.44
N ALA A 92 -5.18 -2.34 11.13
CA ALA A 92 -4.42 -2.26 9.89
C ALA A 92 -5.32 -2.40 8.64
N LYS A 93 -6.24 -3.36 8.65
CA LYS A 93 -7.20 -3.57 7.57
C LYS A 93 -8.13 -2.36 7.39
N ARG A 94 -8.69 -1.83 8.50
CA ARG A 94 -9.51 -0.63 8.48
C ARG A 94 -8.73 0.58 7.94
N PHE A 95 -7.53 0.82 8.49
CA PHE A 95 -6.65 1.91 8.06
C PHE A 95 -6.41 1.91 6.54
N LEU A 96 -6.12 0.74 5.95
CA LEU A 96 -5.91 0.63 4.50
C LEU A 96 -7.18 0.90 3.69
N GLY A 97 -8.35 0.62 4.24
CA GLY A 97 -9.64 1.01 3.66
C GLY A 97 -9.83 2.51 3.67
N ASP A 98 -9.69 3.13 4.84
CA ASP A 98 -9.83 4.58 5.04
C ASP A 98 -8.80 5.35 4.19
N LEU A 99 -7.55 4.87 4.11
CA LEU A 99 -6.50 5.45 3.28
C LEU A 99 -6.85 5.37 1.79
N LYS A 100 -7.38 4.23 1.32
CA LYS A 100 -7.82 4.07 -0.07
C LYS A 100 -8.87 5.11 -0.42
N GLU A 101 -9.92 5.26 0.40
CA GLU A 101 -10.99 6.24 0.19
C GLU A 101 -10.44 7.67 0.17
N ALA A 102 -9.54 8.00 1.08
CA ALA A 102 -8.92 9.33 1.14
C ALA A 102 -8.07 9.65 -0.10
N LEU A 103 -7.31 8.69 -0.62
CA LEU A 103 -6.53 8.85 -1.86
C LEU A 103 -7.43 8.96 -3.11
N GLU A 104 -8.52 8.19 -3.17
CA GLU A 104 -9.50 8.27 -4.26
C GLU A 104 -10.21 9.64 -4.27
N ALA A 105 -10.48 10.22 -3.10
CA ALA A 105 -11.05 11.57 -2.98
C ALA A 105 -10.14 12.66 -3.58
N GLU A 106 -8.83 12.41 -3.67
CA GLU A 106 -7.85 13.29 -4.33
C GLU A 106 -7.72 13.05 -5.85
N GLY A 107 -8.58 12.21 -6.43
CA GLY A 107 -8.61 11.93 -7.87
C GLY A 107 -7.60 10.87 -8.34
N LEU A 108 -6.99 10.11 -7.43
CA LEU A 108 -6.09 9.01 -7.78
C LEU A 108 -6.87 7.72 -8.07
N THR A 109 -6.32 6.89 -8.93
CA THR A 109 -6.83 5.52 -9.15
C THR A 109 -6.14 4.59 -8.14
N VAL A 110 -6.89 4.07 -7.17
CA VAL A 110 -6.31 3.32 -6.07
C VAL A 110 -6.78 1.87 -6.03
N HIS A 111 -5.84 0.97 -6.04
CA HIS A 111 -6.04 -0.46 -5.88
C HIS A 111 -5.50 -0.92 -4.52
N LYS A 112 -6.14 -1.89 -3.91
CA LYS A 112 -5.69 -2.49 -2.66
C LYS A 112 -5.64 -4.00 -2.81
N SER A 113 -4.49 -4.62 -2.54
CA SER A 113 -4.40 -6.08 -2.49
C SER A 113 -5.01 -6.63 -1.19
N PRO A 114 -5.56 -7.86 -1.19
CA PRO A 114 -6.23 -8.43 -0.02
C PRO A 114 -5.30 -8.51 1.20
N PHE A 115 -5.85 -8.14 2.37
CA PHE A 115 -5.12 -8.20 3.64
C PHE A 115 -5.03 -9.63 4.16
N GLY A 116 -3.89 -9.99 4.76
CA GLY A 116 -3.71 -11.25 5.47
C GLY A 116 -3.57 -12.49 4.58
N TRP A 117 -3.27 -12.31 3.31
CA TRP A 117 -3.00 -13.40 2.37
C TRP A 117 -1.52 -13.43 1.98
N TYR A 118 -0.95 -14.63 1.91
CA TYR A 118 0.29 -14.83 1.16
C TYR A 118 0.01 -14.59 -0.32
N LYS A 119 0.93 -13.91 -0.99
CA LYS A 119 0.81 -13.57 -2.41
C LYS A 119 2.11 -13.82 -3.12
N ALA A 120 2.05 -14.50 -4.25
CA ALA A 120 3.12 -14.40 -5.23
C ALA A 120 3.01 -13.02 -5.88
N PHE A 121 4.11 -12.29 -6.03
CA PHE A 121 4.11 -11.01 -6.73
C PHE A 121 5.37 -10.83 -7.56
N GLY A 122 5.25 -10.07 -8.64
CA GLY A 122 6.35 -9.68 -9.49
C GLY A 122 6.28 -8.19 -9.76
N LEU A 123 7.44 -7.56 -9.97
CA LEU A 123 7.51 -6.15 -10.30
C LEU A 123 8.74 -5.84 -11.16
N THR A 124 8.62 -4.77 -11.94
CA THR A 124 9.74 -4.11 -12.59
C THR A 124 9.77 -2.66 -12.11
N CYS A 125 10.70 -2.35 -11.23
CA CYS A 125 10.90 -0.99 -10.72
C CYS A 125 11.57 -0.13 -11.79
N LYS A 126 11.08 1.09 -11.99
CA LYS A 126 11.69 2.06 -12.91
C LYS A 126 13.01 2.58 -12.32
N GLY A 127 14.01 2.79 -13.15
CA GLY A 127 15.35 3.20 -12.72
C GLY A 127 15.55 4.72 -12.73
N HIS A 128 14.68 5.49 -12.09
CA HIS A 128 14.83 6.95 -11.98
C HIS A 128 14.99 7.39 -10.51
N PRO A 129 15.45 8.62 -10.20
CA PRO A 129 15.80 9.03 -8.84
C PRO A 129 14.66 8.95 -7.80
N LEU A 130 13.40 9.00 -8.22
CA LEU A 130 12.22 8.89 -7.37
C LEU A 130 11.49 7.55 -7.49
N ALA A 131 12.12 6.56 -8.10
CA ALA A 131 11.51 5.25 -8.31
C ALA A 131 11.39 4.42 -7.03
N GLU A 132 12.24 4.71 -6.05
CA GLU A 132 12.32 4.00 -4.78
C GLU A 132 12.32 5.03 -3.64
N MET A 133 11.32 4.99 -2.77
CA MET A 133 11.18 5.92 -1.65
C MET A 133 10.77 5.16 -0.39
N TYR A 134 11.41 5.46 0.72
CA TYR A 134 11.05 4.94 2.04
C TYR A 134 10.55 6.05 2.94
N ARG A 135 9.47 5.79 3.68
CA ARG A 135 8.90 6.74 4.63
C ARG A 135 8.52 6.08 5.95
N GLU A 136 8.62 6.84 7.01
CA GLU A 136 8.04 6.51 8.32
C GLU A 136 7.08 7.63 8.77
N TYR A 137 5.96 7.25 9.39
CA TYR A 137 4.97 8.15 9.94
C TYR A 137 4.83 7.98 11.45
#